data_727fc4216a3accf19ac27d70a3ebe837
#
_entry.id   727fc4216a3accf19ac27d70a3ebe837
#
_cell.length_a   1.000
_cell.length_b   1.000
_cell.length_c   1.000
_cell.angle_alpha   90.00
_cell.angle_beta   90.00
_cell.angle_gamma   90.00
#
_symmetry.space_group_name_H-M   'P 1'
#
loop_
_entity.id
_entity.type
_entity.pdbx_description
1 polymer ?
#
loop_
_entity_poly.entity_id
_entity_poly.type
_entity_poly.pdbx_seq_one_letter_code
_entity_poly.pdbx_strand_id
1 'polypeptide(L)'
;NIYSKMVQDRVNEDVSYKLYYLKVIEGSGDQPSFPDIVRINYEGTYVVDEEGINGNKLFDSSVTPIQFDLTSIVNGLQDALIEFKAATGFISNDDGTVSYEGFGVGAVFMQSGLGYYVNPPPGSAVAIPVYSQLIFTFQLFETEIGDQDGDGVPSVLEDVNGNGLEEDDDTDSDNRSNYVDPDDDGDGRPTEDEIEINEDGTITFPDTDGDGVVDYLDSDS
;
A
#
# COMPACT_ATOMS: atom_id res chain seq x y z
N ASN A 1 -9.91 11.56 -16.33
CA ASN A 1 -11.09 10.68 -16.37
C ASN A 1 -11.38 10.15 -14.96
N ILE A 2 -12.68 9.93 -14.66
CA ILE A 2 -13.09 9.24 -13.43
C ILE A 2 -13.22 7.75 -13.74
N TYR A 3 -12.63 6.94 -12.87
CA TYR A 3 -12.65 5.49 -12.91
C TYR A 3 -13.30 4.93 -11.66
N SER A 4 -13.59 3.64 -11.65
CA SER A 4 -14.03 2.95 -10.44
C SER A 4 -13.63 1.49 -10.47
N LYS A 5 -13.36 0.93 -9.28
CA LYS A 5 -13.14 -0.50 -9.08
C LYS A 5 -13.95 -0.99 -7.87
N MET A 6 -14.21 -2.27 -7.79
CA MET A 6 -14.73 -2.90 -6.59
C MET A 6 -13.54 -3.29 -5.71
N VAL A 7 -13.64 -2.98 -4.43
CA VAL A 7 -12.66 -3.32 -3.41
C VAL A 7 -13.37 -4.16 -2.37
N GLN A 8 -12.82 -5.33 -2.07
CA GLN A 8 -13.33 -6.21 -1.03
C GLN A 8 -12.96 -5.64 0.35
N ASP A 9 -13.86 -5.78 1.32
CA ASP A 9 -13.56 -5.45 2.71
C ASP A 9 -12.59 -6.52 3.25
N ARG A 10 -11.49 -6.09 3.87
CA ARG A 10 -10.42 -6.99 4.33
C ARG A 10 -10.75 -7.71 5.63
N VAL A 11 -11.84 -7.32 6.31
CA VAL A 11 -12.32 -7.96 7.54
C VAL A 11 -13.54 -8.83 7.27
N ASN A 12 -14.36 -8.45 6.29
CA ASN A 12 -15.60 -9.17 5.94
C ASN A 12 -15.65 -9.39 4.42
N GLU A 13 -15.21 -10.54 3.98
CA GLU A 13 -15.14 -10.96 2.58
C GLU A 13 -16.47 -10.93 1.82
N ASP A 14 -17.61 -11.00 2.54
CA ASP A 14 -18.95 -10.88 1.94
C ASP A 14 -19.30 -9.42 1.55
N VAL A 15 -18.48 -8.44 1.94
CA VAL A 15 -18.72 -7.01 1.70
C VAL A 15 -17.73 -6.47 0.68
N SER A 16 -18.26 -5.72 -0.28
CA SER A 16 -17.43 -5.00 -1.26
C SER A 16 -17.88 -3.55 -1.40
N TYR A 17 -16.94 -2.66 -1.58
CA TYR A 17 -17.16 -1.25 -1.77
C TYR A 17 -16.78 -0.82 -3.18
N LYS A 18 -17.50 0.15 -3.70
CA LYS A 18 -17.11 0.78 -4.97
C LYS A 18 -16.24 2.00 -4.69
N LEU A 19 -14.97 1.88 -5.04
CA LEU A 19 -13.99 2.96 -4.98
C LEU A 19 -14.05 3.77 -6.27
N TYR A 20 -14.06 5.11 -6.16
CA TYR A 20 -13.94 6.00 -7.30
C TYR A 20 -12.63 6.76 -7.23
N TYR A 21 -11.94 6.88 -8.36
CA TYR A 21 -10.72 7.68 -8.44
C TYR A 21 -10.64 8.49 -9.74
N LEU A 22 -10.01 9.64 -9.66
CA LEU A 22 -9.83 10.58 -10.76
C LEU A 22 -8.35 10.59 -11.15
N LYS A 23 -8.03 10.10 -12.34
CA LYS A 23 -6.71 10.28 -12.93
C LYS A 23 -6.64 11.61 -13.65
N VAL A 24 -5.91 12.58 -13.08
CA VAL A 24 -5.53 13.86 -13.72
C VAL A 24 -4.31 13.62 -14.57
N ILE A 25 -3.26 13.02 -13.97
CA ILE A 25 -2.04 12.55 -14.63
C ILE A 25 -1.81 11.13 -14.10
N GLU A 26 -1.62 10.16 -14.96
CA GLU A 26 -1.40 8.77 -14.57
C GLU A 26 -0.01 8.56 -13.92
N GLY A 27 0.97 9.33 -14.36
CA GLY A 27 2.38 9.12 -14.07
C GLY A 27 3.07 8.36 -15.19
N SER A 28 4.41 8.30 -15.17
CA SER A 28 5.22 7.72 -16.26
C SER A 28 6.35 6.81 -15.76
N GLY A 29 6.57 6.74 -14.44
CA GLY A 29 7.54 5.89 -13.78
C GLY A 29 6.96 4.53 -13.40
N ASP A 30 7.48 3.96 -12.32
CA ASP A 30 7.04 2.67 -11.81
C ASP A 30 5.67 2.77 -11.15
N GLN A 31 4.93 1.69 -11.20
CA GLN A 31 3.61 1.55 -10.58
C GLN A 31 3.78 0.81 -9.27
N PRO A 32 3.31 1.36 -8.13
CA PRO A 32 3.39 0.66 -6.86
C PRO A 32 2.47 -0.58 -6.84
N SER A 33 2.89 -1.58 -6.09
CA SER A 33 2.08 -2.71 -5.65
C SER A 33 1.53 -2.46 -4.24
N PHE A 34 0.70 -3.37 -3.75
CA PHE A 34 0.04 -3.24 -2.45
C PHE A 34 1.02 -3.03 -1.28
N PRO A 35 2.11 -3.80 -1.13
CA PRO A 35 2.99 -3.66 0.04
C PRO A 35 4.10 -2.62 -0.14
N ASP A 36 4.09 -1.86 -1.24
CA ASP A 36 5.16 -0.93 -1.53
C ASP A 36 5.14 0.31 -0.64
N ILE A 37 6.29 0.97 -0.59
CA ILE A 37 6.49 2.25 0.08
C ILE A 37 6.41 3.36 -0.98
N VAL A 38 5.59 4.38 -0.73
CA VAL A 38 5.40 5.48 -1.66
C VAL A 38 5.77 6.82 -1.04
N ARG A 39 6.18 7.77 -1.88
CA ARG A 39 6.40 9.17 -1.48
C ARG A 39 5.40 10.08 -2.18
N ILE A 40 4.57 10.75 -1.38
CA ILE A 40 3.45 11.57 -1.89
C ILE A 40 3.35 12.92 -1.18
N ASN A 41 2.77 13.91 -1.88
CA ASN A 41 2.03 15.01 -1.25
C ASN A 41 0.56 14.66 -1.24
N TYR A 42 -0.18 15.11 -0.24
CA TYR A 42 -1.61 14.84 -0.19
C TYR A 42 -2.40 15.88 0.59
N GLU A 43 -3.70 15.87 0.36
CA GLU A 43 -4.70 16.54 1.17
C GLU A 43 -5.86 15.57 1.43
N GLY A 44 -6.17 15.32 2.70
CA GLY A 44 -7.27 14.48 3.16
C GLY A 44 -8.42 15.32 3.70
N THR A 45 -9.61 15.14 3.14
CA THR A 45 -10.82 15.82 3.55
C THR A 45 -11.95 14.82 3.80
N TYR A 46 -12.91 15.19 4.66
CA TYR A 46 -14.15 14.45 4.79
C TYR A 46 -15.37 15.28 4.33
N VAL A 47 -16.38 14.59 3.83
CA VAL A 47 -17.60 15.22 3.33
C VAL A 47 -18.46 15.67 4.51
N VAL A 48 -18.87 16.93 4.50
CA VAL A 48 -19.83 17.50 5.46
C VAL A 48 -21.18 17.66 4.76
N ASP A 49 -22.20 17.02 5.33
CA ASP A 49 -23.60 17.16 4.92
C ASP A 49 -24.40 17.64 6.14
N GLU A 50 -24.23 18.89 6.47
CA GLU A 50 -25.00 19.57 7.53
C GLU A 50 -25.95 20.57 6.89
N GLU A 51 -27.12 20.82 7.54
CA GLU A 51 -28.16 21.70 7.03
C GLU A 51 -27.59 23.09 6.69
N GLY A 52 -27.42 23.37 5.40
CA GLY A 52 -26.88 24.62 4.86
C GLY A 52 -25.37 24.66 4.62
N ILE A 53 -24.65 23.58 4.86
CA ILE A 53 -23.19 23.47 4.64
C ILE A 53 -22.94 22.17 3.85
N ASN A 54 -22.84 22.28 2.55
CA ASN A 54 -22.36 21.19 1.70
C ASN A 54 -20.91 21.49 1.31
N GLY A 55 -19.98 20.63 1.67
CA GLY A 55 -18.57 20.82 1.37
C GLY A 55 -17.67 19.76 1.97
N ASN A 56 -16.39 20.01 1.87
CA ASN A 56 -15.36 19.16 2.44
C ASN A 56 -14.64 19.89 3.56
N LYS A 57 -14.25 19.16 4.59
CA LYS A 57 -13.46 19.70 5.70
C LYS A 57 -12.11 19.00 5.74
N LEU A 58 -11.05 19.80 5.68
CA LEU A 58 -9.66 19.32 5.77
C LEU A 58 -9.42 18.73 7.17
N PHE A 59 -8.82 17.55 7.23
CA PHE A 59 -8.39 16.91 8.48
C PHE A 59 -6.88 16.65 8.52
N ASP A 60 -6.24 16.47 7.36
CA ASP A 60 -4.81 16.22 7.29
C ASP A 60 -4.25 16.61 5.92
N SER A 61 -2.97 17.01 5.85
CA SER A 61 -2.29 17.33 4.59
C SER A 61 -0.79 17.40 4.73
N SER A 62 -0.07 17.15 3.66
CA SER A 62 1.35 17.46 3.54
C SER A 62 1.65 18.05 2.16
N VAL A 63 2.23 19.25 2.16
CA VAL A 63 2.74 19.91 0.94
C VAL A 63 4.19 19.55 0.66
N THR A 64 4.89 18.96 1.65
CA THR A 64 6.22 18.38 1.48
C THR A 64 6.04 16.89 1.25
N PRO A 65 6.73 16.28 0.27
CA PRO A 65 6.63 14.84 0.06
C PRO A 65 6.99 14.05 1.31
N ILE A 66 6.08 13.19 1.73
CA ILE A 66 6.26 12.27 2.86
C ILE A 66 6.16 10.83 2.38
N GLN A 67 6.80 9.95 3.10
CA GLN A 67 6.82 8.52 2.82
C GLN A 67 5.69 7.84 3.56
N PHE A 68 4.98 6.96 2.85
CA PHE A 68 3.99 6.05 3.41
C PHE A 68 4.32 4.63 3.02
N ASP A 69 4.22 3.74 3.97
CA ASP A 69 4.04 2.33 3.75
C ASP A 69 2.56 2.09 3.40
N LEU A 70 2.30 1.51 2.24
CA LEU A 70 0.93 1.31 1.76
C LEU A 70 0.14 0.34 2.65
N THR A 71 0.80 -0.57 3.34
CA THR A 71 0.15 -1.49 4.30
C THR A 71 -0.36 -0.78 5.55
N SER A 72 0.14 0.43 5.84
CA SER A 72 -0.16 1.21 7.06
C SER A 72 -1.16 2.34 6.85
N ILE A 73 -1.73 2.51 5.66
CA ILE A 73 -2.71 3.57 5.36
C ILE A 73 -4.12 3.01 5.14
N VAL A 74 -5.12 3.90 5.02
CA VAL A 74 -6.51 3.46 4.80
C VAL A 74 -6.65 2.78 3.44
N ASN A 75 -7.38 1.66 3.41
CA ASN A 75 -7.51 0.76 2.26
C ASN A 75 -7.91 1.50 0.96
N GLY A 76 -8.82 2.45 1.04
CA GLY A 76 -9.25 3.18 -0.15
C GLY A 76 -8.17 4.08 -0.75
N LEU A 77 -7.23 4.62 0.04
CA LEU A 77 -6.10 5.38 -0.49
C LEU A 77 -5.04 4.46 -1.09
N GLN A 78 -4.73 3.35 -0.40
CA GLN A 78 -3.86 2.29 -0.87
C GLN A 78 -4.33 1.75 -2.23
N ASP A 79 -5.58 1.29 -2.30
CA ASP A 79 -6.21 0.78 -3.52
C ASP A 79 -6.29 1.78 -4.68
N ALA A 80 -6.27 3.08 -4.37
CA ALA A 80 -6.21 4.12 -5.39
C ALA A 80 -4.78 4.36 -5.87
N LEU A 81 -3.78 4.41 -4.97
CA LEU A 81 -2.40 4.71 -5.32
C LEU A 81 -1.79 3.68 -6.27
N ILE A 82 -2.11 2.40 -6.10
CA ILE A 82 -1.66 1.32 -7.01
C ILE A 82 -2.23 1.42 -8.43
N GLU A 83 -3.19 2.30 -8.69
CA GLU A 83 -3.70 2.59 -10.02
C GLU A 83 -2.91 3.68 -10.76
N PHE A 84 -1.92 4.28 -10.12
CA PHE A 84 -1.09 5.36 -10.66
C PHE A 84 0.35 4.91 -10.80
N LYS A 85 1.13 5.74 -11.48
CA LYS A 85 2.58 5.56 -11.63
C LYS A 85 3.30 6.72 -10.96
N ALA A 86 4.46 6.43 -10.40
CA ALA A 86 5.37 7.41 -9.84
C ALA A 86 6.01 8.30 -10.93
N ALA A 87 6.91 9.18 -10.54
CA ALA A 87 7.74 9.96 -11.45
C ALA A 87 8.78 9.08 -12.15
N THR A 88 9.23 9.51 -13.32
CA THR A 88 10.35 8.86 -14.03
C THR A 88 11.70 9.21 -13.43
N GLY A 89 11.76 10.22 -12.57
CA GLY A 89 12.96 10.66 -11.90
C GLY A 89 12.80 12.05 -11.30
N PHE A 90 13.89 12.58 -10.78
CA PHE A 90 13.93 13.91 -10.20
C PHE A 90 15.19 14.67 -10.58
N ILE A 91 15.12 16.00 -10.50
CA ILE A 91 16.24 16.92 -10.68
C ILE A 91 16.48 17.64 -9.35
N SER A 92 17.71 17.57 -8.85
CA SER A 92 18.15 18.41 -7.73
C SER A 92 18.48 19.81 -8.24
N ASN A 93 17.81 20.82 -7.72
CA ASN A 93 17.99 22.21 -8.09
C ASN A 93 19.13 22.85 -7.27
N ASP A 94 19.72 23.95 -7.80
CA ASP A 94 20.84 24.68 -7.16
C ASP A 94 20.42 25.26 -5.77
N ASP A 95 19.15 25.49 -5.54
CA ASP A 95 18.61 26.00 -4.28
C ASP A 95 18.32 24.91 -3.23
N GLY A 96 18.65 23.64 -3.55
CA GLY A 96 18.46 22.48 -2.68
C GLY A 96 17.05 21.88 -2.74
N THR A 97 16.17 22.37 -3.60
CA THR A 97 14.87 21.77 -3.85
C THR A 97 14.96 20.61 -4.85
N VAL A 98 13.92 19.78 -4.90
CA VAL A 98 13.79 18.66 -5.86
C VAL A 98 12.59 18.91 -6.75
N SER A 99 12.78 18.71 -8.06
CA SER A 99 11.72 18.74 -9.06
C SER A 99 11.50 17.36 -9.64
N TYR A 100 10.30 16.80 -9.51
CA TYR A 100 9.95 15.50 -10.06
C TYR A 100 9.38 15.63 -11.47
N GLU A 101 9.68 14.65 -12.35
CA GLU A 101 9.22 14.61 -13.73
C GLU A 101 8.27 13.44 -13.96
N GLY A 102 7.11 13.73 -14.57
CA GLY A 102 6.16 12.70 -14.99
C GLY A 102 5.43 11.97 -13.84
N PHE A 103 5.30 12.61 -12.69
CA PHE A 103 4.63 12.03 -11.51
C PHE A 103 3.11 11.91 -11.68
N GLY A 104 2.52 10.97 -10.93
CA GLY A 104 1.07 10.76 -10.90
C GLY A 104 0.35 11.85 -10.12
N VAL A 105 -0.85 12.25 -10.60
CA VAL A 105 -1.72 13.22 -9.92
C VAL A 105 -3.15 12.73 -9.95
N GLY A 106 -3.77 12.64 -8.79
CA GLY A 106 -5.12 12.12 -8.70
C GLY A 106 -5.91 12.53 -7.48
N ALA A 107 -7.11 11.97 -7.43
CA ALA A 107 -7.97 12.02 -6.26
C ALA A 107 -8.69 10.69 -6.10
N VAL A 108 -9.01 10.34 -4.87
CA VAL A 108 -9.82 9.17 -4.53
C VAL A 108 -11.01 9.61 -3.69
N PHE A 109 -12.16 9.00 -3.96
CA PHE A 109 -13.41 9.21 -3.26
C PHE A 109 -13.85 7.88 -2.68
N MET A 110 -13.84 7.75 -1.36
CA MET A 110 -14.07 6.49 -0.70
C MET A 110 -15.22 6.56 0.30
N GLN A 111 -15.95 5.46 0.37
CA GLN A 111 -16.92 5.23 1.42
C GLN A 111 -16.20 4.98 2.75
N SER A 112 -16.90 5.21 3.85
CA SER A 112 -16.32 5.09 5.20
C SER A 112 -15.71 3.72 5.50
N GLY A 113 -16.22 2.64 4.92
CA GLY A 113 -15.67 1.29 5.10
C GLY A 113 -14.29 1.09 4.49
N LEU A 114 -13.92 1.89 3.48
CA LEU A 114 -12.55 1.93 2.92
C LEU A 114 -11.67 2.99 3.58
N GLY A 115 -12.21 3.72 4.56
CA GLY A 115 -11.52 4.74 5.34
C GLY A 115 -11.45 4.35 6.81
N TYR A 116 -11.75 5.31 7.69
CA TYR A 116 -11.63 5.08 9.14
C TYR A 116 -12.85 4.41 9.78
N TYR A 117 -13.98 4.29 9.08
CA TYR A 117 -15.24 3.71 9.55
C TYR A 117 -15.67 4.24 10.94
N VAL A 118 -15.50 3.41 12.00
CA VAL A 118 -15.80 3.79 13.40
C VAL A 118 -14.56 4.14 14.21
N ASN A 119 -13.35 4.02 13.62
CA ASN A 119 -12.07 4.17 14.29
C ASN A 119 -11.22 5.32 13.68
N PRO A 120 -11.70 6.58 13.69
CA PRO A 120 -10.88 7.69 13.23
C PRO A 120 -9.62 7.81 14.10
N PRO A 121 -8.46 8.21 13.50
CA PRO A 121 -7.19 8.26 14.21
C PRO A 121 -7.28 9.23 15.38
N PRO A 122 -6.83 8.80 16.58
CA PRO A 122 -6.80 9.66 17.74
C PRO A 122 -5.75 10.76 17.57
N GLY A 123 -6.08 11.99 18.00
CA GLY A 123 -5.11 13.08 18.01
C GLY A 123 -4.96 13.85 16.70
N SER A 124 -5.77 13.58 15.69
CA SER A 124 -5.86 14.44 14.50
C SER A 124 -6.24 15.87 14.90
N ALA A 125 -5.65 16.88 14.23
CA ALA A 125 -5.92 18.30 14.51
C ALA A 125 -7.41 18.65 14.33
N VAL A 126 -8.12 17.89 13.52
CA VAL A 126 -9.56 17.97 13.29
C VAL A 126 -10.17 16.59 13.51
N ALA A 127 -11.14 16.48 14.40
CA ALA A 127 -11.85 15.23 14.64
C ALA A 127 -12.68 14.86 13.41
N ILE A 128 -12.42 13.65 12.88
CA ILE A 128 -13.18 13.06 11.79
C ILE A 128 -14.41 12.38 12.41
N PRO A 129 -15.65 12.72 12.00
CA PRO A 129 -16.82 11.98 12.47
C PRO A 129 -16.78 10.52 12.04
N VAL A 130 -17.34 9.62 12.85
CA VAL A 130 -17.52 8.22 12.44
C VAL A 130 -18.39 8.14 11.18
N TYR A 131 -18.16 7.11 10.37
CA TYR A 131 -18.84 6.90 9.07
C TYR A 131 -18.62 8.00 8.04
N SER A 132 -17.60 8.86 8.20
CA SER A 132 -17.28 9.89 7.21
C SER A 132 -16.84 9.29 5.87
N GLN A 133 -17.35 9.83 4.79
CA GLN A 133 -16.80 9.63 3.46
C GLN A 133 -15.54 10.49 3.32
N LEU A 134 -14.46 9.91 2.81
CA LEU A 134 -13.18 10.59 2.68
C LEU A 134 -12.86 10.89 1.23
N ILE A 135 -12.14 11.99 1.04
CA ILE A 135 -11.57 12.37 -0.25
C ILE A 135 -10.10 12.68 0.00
N PHE A 136 -9.21 12.02 -0.75
CA PHE A 136 -7.81 12.40 -0.81
C PHE A 136 -7.48 12.89 -2.21
N THR A 137 -6.74 13.99 -2.27
CA THR A 137 -6.01 14.41 -3.47
C THR A 137 -4.54 14.17 -3.22
N PHE A 138 -3.79 13.76 -4.24
CA PHE A 138 -2.39 13.40 -4.08
C PHE A 138 -1.55 13.63 -5.35
N GLN A 139 -0.24 13.71 -5.12
CA GLN A 139 0.80 13.65 -6.13
C GLN A 139 1.73 12.50 -5.74
N LEU A 140 1.92 11.51 -6.62
CA LEU A 140 2.76 10.33 -6.40
C LEU A 140 4.12 10.54 -7.05
N PHE A 141 5.18 10.66 -6.26
CA PHE A 141 6.52 10.99 -6.73
C PHE A 141 7.43 9.77 -6.85
N GLU A 142 7.46 8.92 -5.84
CA GLU A 142 8.36 7.77 -5.79
C GLU A 142 7.60 6.54 -5.31
N THR A 143 8.07 5.37 -5.73
CA THR A 143 7.71 4.08 -5.17
C THR A 143 8.98 3.28 -4.93
N GLU A 144 9.03 2.54 -3.83
CA GLU A 144 10.10 1.63 -3.43
C GLU A 144 9.46 0.29 -3.12
N ILE A 145 10.11 -0.79 -3.48
CA ILE A 145 9.65 -2.15 -3.17
C ILE A 145 9.63 -2.31 -1.64
N GLY A 146 8.52 -2.82 -1.12
CA GLY A 146 8.34 -3.11 0.30
C GLY A 146 8.96 -4.46 0.67
N ASP A 147 9.51 -4.52 1.88
CA ASP A 147 10.02 -5.69 2.59
C ASP A 147 9.80 -5.33 4.06
N GLN A 148 8.63 -5.73 4.61
CA GLN A 148 8.14 -5.19 5.87
C GLN A 148 8.76 -5.85 7.10
N ASP A 149 9.20 -7.10 7.01
CA ASP A 149 9.90 -7.84 8.09
C ASP A 149 11.41 -7.82 7.93
N GLY A 150 11.90 -7.51 6.71
CA GLY A 150 13.32 -7.35 6.42
C GLY A 150 14.07 -8.68 6.24
N ASP A 151 13.37 -9.71 5.80
CA ASP A 151 13.92 -11.05 5.58
C ASP A 151 14.60 -11.21 4.20
N GLY A 152 14.42 -10.22 3.32
CA GLY A 152 15.03 -10.17 2.00
C GLY A 152 14.12 -10.67 0.87
N VAL A 153 12.93 -11.18 1.16
CA VAL A 153 11.87 -11.43 0.18
C VAL A 153 11.05 -10.15 0.04
N PRO A 154 10.94 -9.53 -1.14
CA PRO A 154 10.00 -8.44 -1.33
C PRO A 154 8.58 -8.86 -1.03
N SER A 155 7.86 -8.10 -0.20
CA SER A 155 6.53 -8.49 0.28
C SER A 155 5.50 -8.75 -0.83
N VAL A 156 5.68 -8.16 -2.01
CA VAL A 156 4.87 -8.48 -3.20
C VAL A 156 5.07 -9.92 -3.72
N LEU A 157 6.16 -10.58 -3.37
CA LEU A 157 6.45 -11.97 -3.74
C LEU A 157 5.90 -12.98 -2.72
N GLU A 158 5.40 -12.49 -1.61
CA GLU A 158 4.80 -13.27 -0.53
C GLU A 158 3.26 -13.40 -0.67
N ASP A 159 2.69 -12.90 -1.77
CA ASP A 159 1.34 -13.25 -2.24
C ASP A 159 1.39 -14.66 -2.84
N VAL A 160 1.42 -15.66 -1.96
CA VAL A 160 1.62 -17.07 -2.34
C VAL A 160 0.44 -17.62 -3.11
N ASN A 161 -0.77 -17.16 -2.78
CA ASN A 161 -2.00 -17.59 -3.43
C ASN A 161 -2.30 -16.81 -4.74
N GLY A 162 -1.60 -15.69 -4.99
CA GLY A 162 -1.69 -14.89 -6.22
C GLY A 162 -2.96 -14.08 -6.35
N ASN A 163 -3.62 -13.74 -5.25
CA ASN A 163 -4.87 -12.99 -5.25
C ASN A 163 -4.68 -11.46 -5.18
N GLY A 164 -3.45 -10.98 -4.92
CA GLY A 164 -3.06 -9.57 -4.77
C GLY A 164 -3.37 -8.99 -3.39
N LEU A 165 -3.44 -9.84 -2.37
CA LEU A 165 -3.66 -9.48 -0.97
C LEU A 165 -2.71 -10.30 -0.08
N GLU A 166 -1.53 -9.82 0.15
CA GLU A 166 -0.50 -10.49 0.95
C GLU A 166 -0.92 -10.69 2.42
N GLU A 167 -1.98 -9.99 2.86
CA GLU A 167 -2.50 -10.06 4.23
C GLU A 167 -3.14 -11.42 4.59
N ASP A 168 -3.55 -12.22 3.61
CA ASP A 168 -4.22 -13.51 3.81
C ASP A 168 -3.32 -14.74 3.54
N ASP A 169 -2.05 -14.49 3.22
CA ASP A 169 -1.02 -15.52 3.10
C ASP A 169 -0.29 -15.70 4.44
N ASP A 170 -0.52 -16.82 5.09
CA ASP A 170 0.02 -17.21 6.41
C ASP A 170 0.35 -18.70 6.33
N THR A 171 1.61 -19.02 6.00
CA THR A 171 2.04 -20.37 5.63
C THR A 171 2.04 -21.32 6.84
N ASP A 172 2.54 -20.88 8.01
CA ASP A 172 2.62 -21.68 9.21
C ASP A 172 1.36 -21.63 10.10
N SER A 173 0.42 -20.73 9.75
CA SER A 173 -0.86 -20.54 10.46
C SER A 173 -0.72 -20.02 11.89
N ASP A 174 0.28 -19.19 12.15
CA ASP A 174 0.51 -18.58 13.47
C ASP A 174 -0.27 -17.27 13.68
N ASN A 175 -0.99 -16.77 12.66
CA ASN A 175 -1.74 -15.52 12.51
C ASN A 175 -0.86 -14.29 12.24
N ARG A 176 0.34 -14.50 11.71
CA ARG A 176 1.12 -13.48 11.04
C ARG A 176 1.18 -13.83 9.56
N SER A 177 0.88 -12.86 8.73
CA SER A 177 1.01 -13.06 7.28
C SER A 177 2.48 -13.06 6.90
N ASN A 178 2.85 -13.82 5.88
CA ASN A 178 4.23 -13.98 5.44
C ASN A 178 4.95 -12.62 5.31
N TYR A 179 4.38 -11.64 4.65
CA TYR A 179 4.99 -10.33 4.43
C TYR A 179 5.38 -9.54 5.71
N VAL A 180 5.05 -10.02 6.89
CA VAL A 180 5.43 -9.47 8.20
C VAL A 180 5.99 -10.55 9.14
N ASP A 181 6.27 -11.75 8.62
CA ASP A 181 6.81 -12.86 9.37
C ASP A 181 8.20 -13.25 8.85
N PRO A 182 9.29 -13.02 9.58
CA PRO A 182 10.64 -13.38 9.13
C PRO A 182 10.95 -14.89 9.19
N ASP A 183 9.95 -15.77 9.46
CA ASP A 183 10.07 -17.25 9.52
C ASP A 183 8.74 -17.82 9.01
N ASP A 184 8.53 -17.76 7.68
CA ASP A 184 7.23 -17.94 7.01
C ASP A 184 6.61 -19.32 7.21
N ASP A 185 7.42 -20.36 7.29
CA ASP A 185 6.96 -21.74 7.47
C ASP A 185 7.00 -22.22 8.92
N GLY A 186 7.56 -21.42 9.83
CA GLY A 186 7.57 -21.65 11.28
C GLY A 186 8.44 -22.81 11.72
N ASP A 187 9.43 -23.23 10.93
CA ASP A 187 10.33 -24.34 11.27
C ASP A 187 11.43 -23.94 12.28
N GLY A 188 11.60 -22.62 12.48
CA GLY A 188 12.59 -22.00 13.36
C GLY A 188 13.90 -21.62 12.67
N ARG A 189 13.95 -21.69 11.34
CA ARG A 189 15.00 -21.16 10.50
C ARG A 189 14.43 -19.93 9.78
N PRO A 190 15.02 -18.73 9.97
CA PRO A 190 14.49 -17.53 9.32
C PRO A 190 14.51 -17.62 7.79
N THR A 191 13.51 -17.05 7.13
CA THR A 191 13.38 -16.97 5.67
C THR A 191 14.66 -16.44 5.01
N GLU A 192 15.37 -15.45 5.62
CA GLU A 192 16.65 -14.93 5.11
C GLU A 192 17.76 -15.98 4.97
N ASP A 193 17.71 -17.07 5.73
CA ASP A 193 18.66 -18.19 5.70
C ASP A 193 18.26 -19.28 4.68
N GLU A 194 17.09 -19.15 4.01
CA GLU A 194 16.48 -20.12 3.10
C GLU A 194 16.39 -19.62 1.66
N ILE A 195 16.79 -18.39 1.44
CA ILE A 195 16.86 -17.76 0.12
C ILE A 195 18.31 -17.48 -0.26
N GLU A 196 18.56 -17.28 -1.54
CA GLU A 196 19.86 -16.84 -2.05
C GLU A 196 19.71 -15.50 -2.77
N ILE A 197 20.31 -14.43 -2.23
CA ILE A 197 20.38 -13.13 -2.90
C ILE A 197 21.64 -13.10 -3.76
N ASN A 198 21.46 -13.03 -5.07
CA ASN A 198 22.55 -13.03 -6.05
C ASN A 198 23.27 -11.67 -6.11
N GLU A 199 24.47 -11.64 -6.68
CA GLU A 199 25.27 -10.41 -6.84
C GLU A 199 24.56 -9.32 -7.68
N ASP A 200 23.60 -9.69 -8.53
CA ASP A 200 22.80 -8.77 -9.35
C ASP A 200 21.49 -8.32 -8.66
N GLY A 201 21.27 -8.75 -7.42
CA GLY A 201 20.09 -8.44 -6.62
C GLY A 201 18.86 -9.32 -6.93
N THR A 202 18.99 -10.33 -7.78
CA THR A 202 17.92 -11.31 -8.00
C THR A 202 17.89 -12.33 -6.85
N ILE A 203 16.70 -12.83 -6.53
CA ILE A 203 16.51 -13.84 -5.49
C ILE A 203 16.30 -15.19 -6.15
N THR A 204 17.00 -16.19 -5.63
CA THR A 204 16.76 -17.60 -5.94
C THR A 204 16.10 -18.24 -4.73
N PHE A 205 15.06 -18.99 -4.97
CA PHE A 205 14.34 -19.75 -3.95
C PHE A 205 14.69 -21.24 -4.10
N PRO A 206 15.53 -21.79 -3.22
CA PRO A 206 15.87 -23.21 -3.22
C PRO A 206 14.64 -24.09 -2.95
N ASP A 207 14.72 -25.34 -3.40
CA ASP A 207 13.80 -26.45 -3.13
C ASP A 207 14.72 -27.65 -2.86
N THR A 208 15.13 -27.82 -1.60
CA THR A 208 16.24 -28.69 -1.23
C THR A 208 15.86 -30.16 -1.32
N ASP A 209 14.64 -30.52 -0.99
CA ASP A 209 14.16 -31.91 -1.02
C ASP A 209 13.54 -32.29 -2.39
N GLY A 210 13.17 -31.28 -3.21
CA GLY A 210 12.70 -31.47 -4.61
C GLY A 210 11.22 -31.85 -4.70
N ASP A 211 10.41 -31.49 -3.72
CA ASP A 211 8.99 -31.80 -3.66
C ASP A 211 8.13 -30.76 -4.43
N GLY A 212 8.68 -29.58 -4.73
CA GLY A 212 8.09 -28.51 -5.50
C GLY A 212 7.58 -27.34 -4.67
N VAL A 213 7.79 -27.35 -3.35
CA VAL A 213 7.67 -26.21 -2.45
C VAL A 213 9.07 -25.63 -2.22
N VAL A 214 9.20 -24.33 -2.15
CA VAL A 214 10.49 -23.68 -1.90
C VAL A 214 10.80 -23.68 -0.42
N ASP A 215 12.08 -23.76 -0.04
CA ASP A 215 12.52 -23.99 1.33
C ASP A 215 11.87 -23.03 2.33
N TYR A 216 11.77 -21.73 2.03
CA TYR A 216 11.21 -20.73 2.95
C TYR A 216 9.68 -20.84 3.19
N LEU A 217 9.00 -21.71 2.46
CA LEU A 217 7.56 -22.03 2.63
C LEU A 217 7.34 -23.50 3.02
N ASP A 218 8.42 -24.25 3.31
CA ASP A 218 8.40 -25.70 3.50
C ASP A 218 9.08 -26.11 4.81
N SER A 219 8.29 -26.31 5.84
CA SER A 219 8.74 -26.62 7.20
C SER A 219 9.42 -27.98 7.37
N ASP A 220 9.56 -28.79 6.31
CA ASP A 220 10.27 -30.07 6.30
C ASP A 220 11.46 -30.15 5.31
N SER A 221 11.91 -28.97 4.81
CA SER A 221 13.04 -28.83 3.87
C SER A 221 14.42 -29.04 4.51
#